data_db0dfb4154e1cf50ce6ec2ef2707da28
#
_entry.id   db0dfb4154e1cf50ce6ec2ef2707da28
#
_cell.length_a   1.000
_cell.length_b   1.000
_cell.length_c   1.000
_cell.angle_alpha   90.00
_cell.angle_beta   90.00
_cell.angle_gamma   90.00
#
_symmetry.space_group_name_H-M   'P 1'
#
loop_
_entity.id
_entity.type
_entity.pdbx_description
1 polymer ?
#
loop_
_entity_poly.entity_id
_entity_poly.type
_entity_poly.pdbx_seq_one_letter_code
_entity_poly.pdbx_strand_id
1 'polypeptide(L)'
;MIKYFSIEDRQLVNTQKETADTIWYCVERPSEDEIQQITHQFQIPSDYITSILDDAENSREEEFNQTKLTKPALLLLQYPFPKTSPSGYFQVDTYPFSIIVTPKKKLITITNHEPLFLKKVFSQAFAENDLPANLNIFMQLLWQITFSYNTYLSTLQSQCDVLEKQLRVSTENSQLYQIMDIQKSLVYFKEATTANLTTLKTLVKNKTIQENHALKNHLHDVIIETEQSRTTARIQLKLVEQMNQTFSAIVSNNLN
;
A
#
# COMPACT_ATOMS: atom_id res chain seq x y z
N MET A 1 15.73 8.85 5.93
CA MET A 1 15.41 10.24 6.37
C MET A 1 14.09 10.23 7.15
N ILE A 2 14.07 10.88 8.32
CA ILE A 2 12.88 10.98 9.18
C ILE A 2 12.22 12.33 8.99
N LYS A 3 10.93 12.34 8.67
CA LYS A 3 10.07 13.54 8.66
C LYS A 3 9.17 13.49 9.90
N TYR A 4 9.00 14.63 10.56
CA TYR A 4 8.23 14.74 11.80
C TYR A 4 6.96 15.54 11.54
N PHE A 5 5.81 15.03 12.01
CA PHE A 5 4.53 15.71 11.84
C PHE A 5 3.83 15.90 13.17
N SER A 6 3.33 17.12 13.37
CA SER A 6 2.32 17.46 14.36
C SER A 6 0.98 17.75 13.70
N ILE A 7 -0.05 18.00 14.50
CA ILE A 7 -1.36 18.43 13.99
C ILE A 7 -1.66 19.81 14.53
N GLU A 8 -1.96 20.76 13.63
CA GLU A 8 -2.47 22.08 13.92
C GLU A 8 -3.72 22.32 13.07
N ASP A 9 -4.77 22.83 13.67
CA ASP A 9 -6.05 23.11 12.98
C ASP A 9 -6.55 21.94 12.10
N ARG A 10 -6.42 20.70 12.60
CA ARG A 10 -6.80 19.47 11.91
C ARG A 10 -6.00 19.15 10.63
N GLN A 11 -4.85 19.77 10.45
CA GLN A 11 -3.93 19.52 9.35
C GLN A 11 -2.59 19.03 9.86
N LEU A 12 -1.93 18.21 9.04
CA LEU A 12 -0.56 17.80 9.31
C LEU A 12 0.40 18.95 9.02
N VAL A 13 1.24 19.24 10.00
CA VAL A 13 2.32 20.22 9.87
C VAL A 13 3.65 19.48 9.97
N ASN A 14 4.46 19.59 8.91
CA ASN A 14 5.80 19.03 8.89
C ASN A 14 6.76 19.95 9.69
N THR A 15 7.41 19.39 10.69
CA THR A 15 8.42 20.09 11.49
C THR A 15 9.83 19.61 11.11
N GLN A 16 10.80 20.51 11.10
CA GLN A 16 12.20 20.17 10.75
C GLN A 16 12.89 19.26 11.78
N LYS A 17 12.37 19.26 13.01
CA LYS A 17 12.90 18.48 14.12
C LYS A 17 11.76 17.90 14.95
N GLU A 18 12.06 16.86 15.69
CA GLU A 18 11.15 16.34 16.71
C GLU A 18 10.78 17.41 17.73
N THR A 19 9.50 17.48 18.07
CA THR A 19 8.95 18.35 19.12
C THR A 19 8.10 17.52 20.09
N ALA A 20 7.71 18.10 21.22
CA ALA A 20 6.82 17.44 22.17
C ALA A 20 5.48 17.04 21.53
N ASP A 21 5.01 17.84 20.56
CA ASP A 21 3.73 17.64 19.85
C ASP A 21 3.84 16.72 18.62
N THR A 22 5.05 16.23 18.29
CA THR A 22 5.22 15.28 17.19
C THR A 22 4.37 14.04 17.43
N ILE A 23 3.47 13.73 16.49
CA ILE A 23 2.57 12.58 16.54
C ILE A 23 2.98 11.49 15.56
N TRP A 24 3.48 11.87 14.40
CA TRP A 24 3.84 10.94 13.34
C TRP A 24 5.29 11.10 12.91
N TYR A 25 6.00 9.99 12.88
CA TYR A 25 7.37 9.82 12.39
C TYR A 25 7.30 9.08 11.06
N CYS A 26 7.50 9.80 9.96
CA CYS A 26 7.49 9.22 8.62
C CYS A 26 8.92 8.96 8.18
N VAL A 27 9.31 7.70 8.11
CA VAL A 27 10.67 7.25 7.86
C VAL A 27 10.77 6.67 6.46
N GLU A 28 11.57 7.30 5.62
CA GLU A 28 11.80 6.90 4.25
C GLU A 28 13.26 6.51 4.06
N ARG A 29 13.50 5.32 3.50
CA ARG A 29 14.84 4.78 3.28
C ARG A 29 15.75 4.97 4.50
N PRO A 30 15.42 4.32 5.62
CA PRO A 30 16.15 4.52 6.86
C PRO A 30 17.61 4.11 6.72
N SER A 31 18.52 4.92 7.29
CA SER A 31 19.90 4.50 7.53
C SER A 31 19.97 3.60 8.76
N GLU A 32 21.10 2.89 8.93
CA GLU A 32 21.33 2.06 10.12
C GLU A 32 21.20 2.87 11.43
N ASP A 33 21.72 4.11 11.44
CA ASP A 33 21.63 5.00 12.60
C ASP A 33 20.16 5.38 12.88
N GLU A 34 19.37 5.69 11.86
CA GLU A 34 17.95 6.00 12.00
C GLU A 34 17.14 4.78 12.50
N ILE A 35 17.49 3.58 12.04
CA ILE A 35 16.89 2.32 12.53
C ILE A 35 17.20 2.16 14.02
N GLN A 36 18.45 2.30 14.42
CA GLN A 36 18.87 2.19 15.81
C GLN A 36 18.20 3.26 16.69
N GLN A 37 18.15 4.50 16.23
CA GLN A 37 17.50 5.61 16.93
C GLN A 37 16.03 5.29 17.23
N ILE A 38 15.24 4.92 16.21
CA ILE A 38 13.81 4.65 16.37
C ILE A 38 13.56 3.38 17.21
N THR A 39 14.32 2.33 16.96
CA THR A 39 14.26 1.09 17.75
C THR A 39 14.45 1.37 19.23
N HIS A 40 15.47 2.11 19.58
CA HIS A 40 15.80 2.43 20.98
C HIS A 40 14.80 3.42 21.59
N GLN A 41 14.42 4.47 20.88
CA GLN A 41 13.54 5.54 21.37
C GLN A 41 12.12 5.02 21.69
N PHE A 42 11.60 4.12 20.87
CA PHE A 42 10.24 3.60 21.00
C PHE A 42 10.16 2.16 21.47
N GLN A 43 11.31 1.53 21.75
CA GLN A 43 11.41 0.12 22.16
C GLN A 43 10.71 -0.82 21.15
N ILE A 44 10.92 -0.56 19.88
CA ILE A 44 10.35 -1.33 18.77
C ILE A 44 11.26 -2.53 18.48
N PRO A 45 10.72 -3.74 18.27
CA PRO A 45 11.51 -4.86 17.74
C PRO A 45 12.19 -4.47 16.43
N SER A 46 13.46 -4.79 16.25
CA SER A 46 14.22 -4.38 15.07
C SER A 46 13.65 -4.92 13.75
N ASP A 47 13.04 -6.10 13.80
CA ASP A 47 12.40 -6.74 12.66
C ASP A 47 11.17 -5.96 12.13
N TYR A 48 10.48 -5.17 12.96
CA TYR A 48 9.42 -4.28 12.54
C TYR A 48 9.91 -3.19 11.56
N ILE A 49 11.19 -2.87 11.64
CA ILE A 49 11.83 -1.85 10.80
C ILE A 49 12.62 -2.51 9.66
N THR A 50 13.41 -3.55 9.96
CA THR A 50 14.29 -4.17 8.95
C THR A 50 13.55 -5.00 7.91
N SER A 51 12.35 -5.51 8.23
CA SER A 51 11.51 -6.22 7.25
C SER A 51 11.16 -5.37 6.02
N ILE A 52 11.13 -4.04 6.15
CA ILE A 52 10.89 -3.12 5.01
C ILE A 52 12.03 -3.13 3.99
N LEU A 53 13.22 -3.56 4.38
CA LEU A 53 14.37 -3.64 3.50
C LEU A 53 14.26 -4.83 2.51
N ASP A 54 13.39 -5.79 2.79
CA ASP A 54 13.02 -6.86 1.87
C ASP A 54 11.76 -6.46 1.09
N ASP A 55 11.93 -6.12 -0.18
CA ASP A 55 10.83 -5.73 -1.07
C ASP A 55 9.77 -6.83 -1.26
N ALA A 56 10.09 -8.09 -0.92
CA ALA A 56 9.19 -9.24 -1.01
C ALA A 56 8.47 -9.57 0.32
N GLU A 57 8.64 -8.75 1.36
CA GLU A 57 8.03 -8.98 2.67
C GLU A 57 6.50 -9.01 2.60
N ASN A 58 5.90 -9.97 3.31
CA ASN A 58 4.46 -10.20 3.29
C ASN A 58 3.70 -9.34 4.30
N SER A 59 2.44 -9.05 3.96
CA SER A 59 1.53 -8.34 4.88
C SER A 59 1.27 -9.16 6.14
N ARG A 60 1.35 -8.52 7.31
CA ARG A 60 1.07 -9.12 8.61
C ARG A 60 0.67 -8.06 9.64
N GLU A 61 0.11 -8.50 10.74
CA GLU A 61 -0.11 -7.68 11.92
C GLU A 61 0.48 -8.36 13.16
N GLU A 62 0.99 -7.56 14.09
CA GLU A 62 1.58 -8.04 15.34
C GLU A 62 1.19 -7.14 16.49
N GLU A 63 0.94 -7.71 17.66
CA GLU A 63 0.67 -7.04 18.94
C GLU A 63 -0.60 -6.17 18.99
N PHE A 64 -1.49 -6.20 18.00
CA PHE A 64 -2.80 -5.52 18.09
C PHE A 64 -3.80 -6.26 19.00
N ASN A 65 -3.50 -7.47 19.41
CA ASN A 65 -4.38 -8.30 20.25
C ASN A 65 -4.35 -7.94 21.76
N GLN A 66 -3.95 -6.71 22.09
CA GLN A 66 -3.89 -6.21 23.46
C GLN A 66 -5.18 -5.42 23.77
N THR A 67 -5.76 -5.60 24.97
CA THR A 67 -6.90 -4.77 25.44
C THR A 67 -6.49 -3.31 25.60
N LYS A 68 -5.26 -3.07 26.05
CA LYS A 68 -4.60 -1.77 26.10
C LYS A 68 -3.21 -1.94 25.54
N LEU A 69 -2.84 -1.10 24.60
CA LEU A 69 -1.53 -1.17 23.97
C LEU A 69 -0.42 -0.87 24.99
N THR A 70 0.31 -1.92 25.38
CA THR A 70 1.46 -1.85 26.31
C THR A 70 2.79 -1.98 25.59
N LYS A 71 2.78 -2.52 24.38
CA LYS A 71 3.92 -2.66 23.47
C LYS A 71 3.59 -2.04 22.11
N PRO A 72 4.59 -1.65 21.31
CA PRO A 72 4.36 -1.25 19.93
C PRO A 72 3.65 -2.34 19.13
N ALA A 73 2.66 -1.95 18.32
CA ALA A 73 1.93 -2.86 17.45
C ALA A 73 2.26 -2.54 15.99
N LEU A 74 2.51 -3.57 15.19
CA LEU A 74 2.86 -3.48 13.78
C LEU A 74 1.67 -3.85 12.90
N LEU A 75 1.41 -3.03 11.89
CA LEU A 75 0.67 -3.40 10.70
C LEU A 75 1.56 -3.20 9.48
N LEU A 76 1.88 -4.27 8.79
CA LEU A 76 2.61 -4.24 7.53
C LEU A 76 1.64 -4.59 6.40
N LEU A 77 1.52 -3.67 5.44
CA LEU A 77 0.71 -3.85 4.23
C LEU A 77 1.56 -3.61 3.00
N GLN A 78 1.19 -4.20 1.88
CA GLN A 78 1.79 -3.87 0.60
C GLN A 78 1.01 -2.76 -0.11
N TYR A 79 1.71 -1.87 -0.81
CA TYR A 79 1.13 -0.78 -1.59
C TYR A 79 1.67 -0.79 -3.02
N PRO A 80 0.88 -0.31 -4.02
CA PRO A 80 1.30 -0.26 -5.41
C PRO A 80 2.27 0.90 -5.67
N PHE A 81 3.30 0.62 -6.44
CA PHE A 81 4.34 1.58 -6.80
C PHE A 81 4.56 1.59 -8.32
N PRO A 82 4.23 2.70 -9.02
CA PRO A 82 4.40 2.80 -10.46
C PRO A 82 5.87 3.00 -10.84
N LYS A 83 6.28 2.34 -11.90
CA LYS A 83 7.61 2.49 -12.49
C LYS A 83 7.59 2.30 -14.00
N THR A 84 8.70 2.61 -14.63
CA THR A 84 8.96 2.20 -16.03
C THR A 84 9.64 0.84 -16.03
N SER A 85 9.12 -0.09 -16.81
CA SER A 85 9.71 -1.42 -16.98
C SER A 85 11.02 -1.37 -17.79
N PRO A 86 11.82 -2.42 -17.79
CA PRO A 86 12.97 -2.53 -18.70
C PRO A 86 12.62 -2.43 -20.19
N SER A 87 11.37 -2.75 -20.54
CA SER A 87 10.82 -2.60 -21.90
C SER A 87 10.42 -1.16 -22.25
N GLY A 88 10.51 -0.22 -21.29
CA GLY A 88 10.16 1.20 -21.46
C GLY A 88 8.67 1.51 -21.25
N TYR A 89 7.86 0.55 -20.83
CA TYR A 89 6.42 0.73 -20.62
C TYR A 89 6.07 0.89 -19.14
N PHE A 90 4.84 1.35 -18.90
CA PHE A 90 4.30 1.49 -17.56
C PHE A 90 4.10 0.12 -16.90
N GLN A 91 4.63 -0.02 -15.70
CA GLN A 91 4.49 -1.19 -14.84
C GLN A 91 4.20 -0.71 -13.41
N VAL A 92 3.51 -1.53 -12.63
CA VAL A 92 3.31 -1.26 -11.20
C VAL A 92 3.78 -2.47 -10.40
N ASP A 93 4.73 -2.25 -9.52
CA ASP A 93 5.16 -3.23 -8.52
C ASP A 93 4.39 -3.02 -7.21
N THR A 94 4.62 -3.88 -6.23
CA THR A 94 4.11 -3.72 -4.87
C THR A 94 5.26 -3.80 -3.88
N TYR A 95 5.23 -2.92 -2.86
CA TYR A 95 6.25 -2.85 -1.82
C TYR A 95 5.65 -2.81 -0.43
N PRO A 96 6.37 -3.27 0.60
CA PRO A 96 5.91 -3.24 1.97
C PRO A 96 5.91 -1.81 2.54
N PHE A 97 4.88 -1.52 3.35
CA PHE A 97 4.72 -0.30 4.12
C PHE A 97 4.40 -0.65 5.56
N SER A 98 5.28 -0.28 6.48
CA SER A 98 5.12 -0.53 7.90
C SER A 98 4.41 0.62 8.59
N ILE A 99 3.40 0.31 9.40
CA ILE A 99 2.68 1.23 10.25
C ILE A 99 2.79 0.71 11.68
N ILE A 100 3.45 1.46 12.56
CA ILE A 100 3.67 1.08 13.94
C ILE A 100 2.93 2.06 14.84
N VAL A 101 2.05 1.53 15.69
CA VAL A 101 1.34 2.30 16.71
C VAL A 101 2.02 2.04 18.06
N THR A 102 2.41 3.11 18.74
CA THR A 102 3.12 2.99 20.03
C THR A 102 2.19 3.20 21.22
N PRO A 103 2.53 2.66 22.41
CA PRO A 103 1.77 2.90 23.65
C PRO A 103 1.65 4.38 24.01
N LYS A 104 2.61 5.22 23.59
CA LYS A 104 2.62 6.67 23.77
C LYS A 104 1.75 7.44 22.77
N LYS A 105 0.90 6.74 22.02
CA LYS A 105 0.03 7.31 20.98
C LYS A 105 0.80 8.02 19.86
N LYS A 106 2.05 7.62 19.60
CA LYS A 106 2.81 8.05 18.42
C LYS A 106 2.59 7.05 17.30
N LEU A 107 2.63 7.53 16.05
CA LEU A 107 2.59 6.72 14.85
C LEU A 107 3.96 6.78 14.17
N ILE A 108 4.44 5.63 13.71
CA ILE A 108 5.69 5.53 12.97
C ILE A 108 5.37 4.79 11.67
N THR A 109 5.72 5.36 10.54
CA THR A 109 5.62 4.67 9.25
C THR A 109 6.99 4.54 8.64
N ILE A 110 7.24 3.39 8.02
CA ILE A 110 8.55 3.09 7.46
C ILE A 110 8.35 2.50 6.06
N THR A 111 9.12 3.00 5.11
CA THR A 111 9.13 2.51 3.73
C THR A 111 10.52 2.64 3.10
N ASN A 112 10.84 1.71 2.21
CA ASN A 112 12.07 1.76 1.40
C ASN A 112 11.87 2.52 0.08
N HIS A 113 10.63 2.62 -0.39
CA HIS A 113 10.24 3.36 -1.60
C HIS A 113 9.18 4.40 -1.23
N GLU A 114 9.37 5.67 -1.61
CA GLU A 114 8.45 6.76 -1.23
C GLU A 114 7.08 6.60 -1.92
N PRO A 115 5.99 6.32 -1.15
CA PRO A 115 4.67 6.10 -1.74
C PRO A 115 4.04 7.41 -2.21
N LEU A 116 3.55 7.42 -3.45
CA LEU A 116 2.89 8.61 -4.01
C LEU A 116 1.60 9.00 -3.26
N PHE A 117 0.93 8.04 -2.62
CA PHE A 117 -0.28 8.30 -1.85
C PHE A 117 -0.05 9.15 -0.58
N LEU A 118 1.17 9.18 -0.05
CA LEU A 118 1.49 10.01 1.12
C LEU A 118 1.25 11.50 0.86
N LYS A 119 1.42 11.99 -0.37
CA LYS A 119 1.10 13.38 -0.72
C LYS A 119 -0.35 13.74 -0.42
N LYS A 120 -1.28 12.81 -0.63
CA LYS A 120 -2.69 13.01 -0.30
C LYS A 120 -2.92 13.01 1.22
N VAL A 121 -2.25 12.12 1.95
CA VAL A 121 -2.33 12.09 3.42
C VAL A 121 -1.80 13.39 4.02
N PHE A 122 -0.70 13.92 3.51
CA PHE A 122 -0.10 15.17 3.99
C PHE A 122 -0.98 16.41 3.75
N SER A 123 -1.78 16.42 2.67
CA SER A 123 -2.60 17.57 2.28
C SER A 123 -4.05 17.52 2.76
N GLN A 124 -4.49 16.40 3.32
CA GLN A 124 -5.90 16.18 3.68
C GLN A 124 -6.14 16.62 5.12
N ALA A 125 -7.19 17.40 5.34
CA ALA A 125 -7.66 17.72 6.69
C ALA A 125 -8.34 16.49 7.33
N PHE A 126 -8.17 16.33 8.65
CA PHE A 126 -8.82 15.25 9.40
C PHE A 126 -10.29 15.57 9.65
N ALA A 127 -11.11 14.52 9.60
CA ALA A 127 -12.51 14.62 10.01
C ALA A 127 -12.63 15.02 11.49
N GLU A 128 -13.68 15.74 11.81
CA GLU A 128 -14.01 16.04 13.20
C GLU A 128 -14.59 14.79 13.85
N ASN A 129 -13.84 14.22 14.78
CA ASN A 129 -14.23 13.03 15.53
C ASN A 129 -13.46 12.97 16.86
N ASP A 130 -13.89 12.09 17.76
CA ASP A 130 -13.30 11.90 19.09
C ASP A 130 -12.07 10.97 19.08
N LEU A 131 -11.56 10.61 17.90
CA LEU A 131 -10.40 9.72 17.82
C LEU A 131 -9.09 10.45 18.13
N PRO A 132 -8.15 9.76 18.81
CA PRO A 132 -6.79 10.25 18.92
C PRO A 132 -6.18 10.52 17.54
N ALA A 133 -5.38 11.57 17.45
CA ALA A 133 -4.82 12.03 16.19
C ALA A 133 -4.00 10.95 15.44
N ASN A 134 -3.23 10.12 16.16
CA ASN A 134 -2.51 9.00 15.56
C ASN A 134 -3.44 7.96 14.92
N LEU A 135 -4.63 7.72 15.47
CA LEU A 135 -5.60 6.80 14.87
C LEU A 135 -6.29 7.42 13.65
N ASN A 136 -6.49 8.73 13.62
CA ASN A 136 -6.96 9.42 12.42
C ASN A 136 -5.96 9.29 11.26
N ILE A 137 -4.66 9.47 11.52
CA ILE A 137 -3.61 9.26 10.52
C ILE A 137 -3.59 7.80 10.08
N PHE A 138 -3.66 6.87 11.03
CA PHE A 138 -3.71 5.44 10.75
C PHE A 138 -4.84 5.07 9.78
N MET A 139 -6.07 5.56 10.04
CA MET A 139 -7.21 5.31 9.16
C MET A 139 -7.02 5.90 7.76
N GLN A 140 -6.48 7.12 7.66
CA GLN A 140 -6.19 7.74 6.36
C GLN A 140 -5.13 6.94 5.57
N LEU A 141 -4.09 6.45 6.24
CA LEU A 141 -3.07 5.61 5.60
C LEU A 141 -3.69 4.34 5.03
N LEU A 142 -4.50 3.63 5.79
CA LEU A 142 -5.19 2.42 5.32
C LEU A 142 -6.06 2.70 4.10
N TRP A 143 -6.84 3.77 4.15
CA TRP A 143 -7.68 4.18 3.04
C TRP A 143 -6.88 4.52 1.79
N GLN A 144 -5.81 5.31 1.92
CA GLN A 144 -4.99 5.73 0.78
C GLN A 144 -4.19 4.57 0.17
N ILE A 145 -3.70 3.63 0.97
CA ILE A 145 -3.08 2.39 0.47
C ILE A 145 -4.08 1.62 -0.40
N THR A 146 -5.27 1.38 0.12
CA THR A 146 -6.32 0.62 -0.58
C THR A 146 -6.81 1.35 -1.83
N PHE A 147 -7.09 2.64 -1.73
CA PHE A 147 -7.55 3.45 -2.85
C PHE A 147 -6.51 3.57 -3.99
N SER A 148 -5.23 3.50 -3.65
CA SER A 148 -4.16 3.53 -4.66
C SER A 148 -4.22 2.33 -5.61
N TYR A 149 -4.63 1.15 -5.16
CA TYR A 149 -4.86 0.00 -6.04
C TYR A 149 -5.93 0.27 -7.09
N ASN A 150 -7.07 0.84 -6.69
CA ASN A 150 -8.16 1.19 -7.60
C ASN A 150 -7.71 2.18 -8.68
N THR A 151 -6.88 3.16 -8.29
CA THR A 151 -6.31 4.12 -9.23
C THR A 151 -5.48 3.45 -10.31
N TYR A 152 -4.57 2.55 -9.91
CA TYR A 152 -3.70 1.85 -10.87
C TYR A 152 -4.43 0.76 -11.66
N LEU A 153 -5.40 0.07 -11.08
CA LEU A 153 -6.26 -0.87 -11.80
C LEU A 153 -7.03 -0.18 -12.92
N SER A 154 -7.55 1.02 -12.68
CA SER A 154 -8.19 1.83 -13.71
C SER A 154 -7.22 2.23 -14.83
N THR A 155 -5.98 2.58 -14.48
CA THR A 155 -4.93 2.90 -15.45
C THR A 155 -4.57 1.68 -16.31
N LEU A 156 -4.36 0.52 -15.69
CA LEU A 156 -4.04 -0.73 -16.38
C LEU A 156 -5.19 -1.17 -17.30
N GLN A 157 -6.45 -1.02 -16.86
CA GLN A 157 -7.61 -1.30 -17.70
C GLN A 157 -7.62 -0.42 -18.95
N SER A 158 -7.39 0.87 -18.81
CA SER A 158 -7.34 1.80 -19.95
C SER A 158 -6.24 1.42 -20.95
N GLN A 159 -5.10 0.95 -20.46
CA GLN A 159 -4.02 0.47 -21.34
C GLN A 159 -4.39 -0.84 -22.04
N CYS A 160 -5.06 -1.77 -21.36
CA CYS A 160 -5.59 -2.98 -21.98
C CYS A 160 -6.56 -2.66 -23.12
N ASP A 161 -7.48 -1.72 -22.90
CA ASP A 161 -8.48 -1.33 -23.91
C ASP A 161 -7.83 -0.73 -25.18
N VAL A 162 -6.74 0.03 -24.99
CA VAL A 162 -5.95 0.55 -26.11
C VAL A 162 -5.25 -0.56 -26.87
N LEU A 163 -4.58 -1.47 -26.14
CA LEU A 163 -3.87 -2.60 -26.74
C LEU A 163 -4.82 -3.55 -27.48
N GLU A 164 -5.98 -3.84 -26.94
CA GLU A 164 -6.98 -4.67 -27.62
C GLU A 164 -7.38 -4.09 -29.00
N LYS A 165 -7.57 -2.76 -29.07
CA LYS A 165 -7.88 -2.10 -30.35
C LYS A 165 -6.71 -2.17 -31.34
N GLN A 166 -5.48 -2.01 -30.86
CA GLN A 166 -4.28 -2.09 -31.69
C GLN A 166 -4.07 -3.50 -32.26
N LEU A 167 -4.27 -4.54 -31.46
CA LEU A 167 -4.13 -5.95 -31.86
C LEU A 167 -5.09 -6.36 -32.99
N ARG A 168 -6.22 -5.65 -33.13
CA ARG A 168 -7.16 -5.88 -34.24
C ARG A 168 -6.65 -5.34 -35.59
N VAL A 169 -5.64 -4.48 -35.57
CA VAL A 169 -5.11 -3.80 -36.79
C VAL A 169 -3.75 -4.36 -37.18
N SER A 170 -2.86 -4.56 -36.21
CA SER A 170 -1.50 -5.07 -36.40
C SER A 170 -1.00 -5.79 -35.17
N THR A 171 0.00 -6.66 -35.35
CA THR A 171 0.70 -7.33 -34.24
C THR A 171 2.19 -6.98 -34.29
N GLU A 172 2.65 -6.32 -33.25
CA GLU A 172 4.04 -5.88 -33.08
C GLU A 172 4.61 -6.40 -31.75
N ASN A 173 5.91 -6.66 -31.71
CA ASN A 173 6.59 -7.10 -30.47
C ASN A 173 6.44 -6.10 -29.31
N SER A 174 6.31 -4.81 -29.64
CA SER A 174 6.05 -3.75 -28.65
C SER A 174 4.79 -3.99 -27.85
N GLN A 175 3.73 -4.49 -28.49
CA GLN A 175 2.44 -4.83 -27.85
C GLN A 175 2.58 -6.04 -26.92
N LEU A 176 3.37 -7.03 -27.32
CA LEU A 176 3.66 -8.20 -26.46
C LEU A 176 4.34 -7.77 -25.17
N TYR A 177 5.36 -6.91 -25.24
CA TYR A 177 6.03 -6.39 -24.04
C TYR A 177 5.07 -5.61 -23.14
N GLN A 178 4.19 -4.80 -23.69
CA GLN A 178 3.17 -4.08 -22.92
C GLN A 178 2.20 -5.05 -22.24
N ILE A 179 1.72 -6.08 -22.93
CA ILE A 179 0.87 -7.12 -22.35
C ILE A 179 1.57 -7.80 -21.18
N MET A 180 2.85 -8.16 -21.32
CA MET A 180 3.63 -8.79 -20.27
C MET A 180 3.80 -7.88 -19.04
N ASP A 181 4.06 -6.59 -19.22
CA ASP A 181 4.23 -5.63 -18.14
C ASP A 181 2.92 -5.39 -17.38
N ILE A 182 1.78 -5.32 -18.09
CA ILE A 182 0.46 -5.25 -17.49
C ILE A 182 0.14 -6.53 -16.73
N GLN A 183 0.37 -7.70 -17.34
CA GLN A 183 0.14 -8.99 -16.71
C GLN A 183 0.95 -9.13 -15.40
N LYS A 184 2.21 -8.74 -15.42
CA LYS A 184 3.08 -8.75 -14.23
C LYS A 184 2.53 -7.86 -13.12
N SER A 185 2.11 -6.64 -13.45
CA SER A 185 1.49 -5.71 -12.50
C SER A 185 0.23 -6.31 -11.86
N LEU A 186 -0.63 -6.95 -12.65
CA LEU A 186 -1.87 -7.56 -12.17
C LEU A 186 -1.62 -8.79 -11.30
N VAL A 187 -0.57 -9.57 -11.58
CA VAL A 187 -0.14 -10.67 -10.70
C VAL A 187 0.27 -10.12 -9.33
N TYR A 188 1.11 -9.10 -9.29
CA TYR A 188 1.49 -8.46 -8.02
C TYR A 188 0.29 -7.90 -7.27
N PHE A 189 -0.64 -7.25 -7.96
CA PHE A 189 -1.86 -6.72 -7.32
C PHE A 189 -2.72 -7.81 -6.70
N LYS A 190 -2.93 -8.90 -7.44
CA LYS A 190 -3.70 -10.05 -6.94
C LYS A 190 -3.08 -10.62 -5.66
N GLU A 191 -1.76 -10.84 -5.64
CA GLU A 191 -1.06 -11.39 -4.49
C GLU A 191 -1.04 -10.40 -3.31
N ALA A 192 -0.66 -9.13 -3.54
CA ALA A 192 -0.60 -8.11 -2.51
C ALA A 192 -1.98 -7.81 -1.89
N THR A 193 -3.04 -7.65 -2.71
CA THR A 193 -4.38 -7.42 -2.18
C THR A 193 -4.93 -8.63 -1.45
N THR A 194 -4.54 -9.85 -1.82
CA THR A 194 -4.90 -11.08 -1.08
C THR A 194 -4.23 -11.12 0.29
N ALA A 195 -2.94 -10.80 0.36
CA ALA A 195 -2.20 -10.73 1.62
C ALA A 195 -2.74 -9.61 2.53
N ASN A 196 -2.93 -8.40 1.98
CA ASN A 196 -3.52 -7.28 2.70
C ASN A 196 -4.90 -7.62 3.27
N LEU A 197 -5.77 -8.22 2.45
CA LEU A 197 -7.13 -8.60 2.86
C LEU A 197 -7.11 -9.59 4.03
N THR A 198 -6.25 -10.59 3.98
CA THR A 198 -6.07 -11.56 5.06
C THR A 198 -5.65 -10.88 6.36
N THR A 199 -4.66 -10.00 6.27
CA THR A 199 -4.14 -9.22 7.41
C THR A 199 -5.20 -8.29 8.00
N LEU A 200 -5.94 -7.55 7.15
CA LEU A 200 -7.01 -6.65 7.60
C LEU A 200 -8.19 -7.41 8.23
N LYS A 201 -8.54 -8.59 7.71
CA LYS A 201 -9.57 -9.48 8.29
C LYS A 201 -9.15 -10.06 9.65
N THR A 202 -7.86 -10.21 9.90
CA THR A 202 -7.32 -10.57 11.22
C THR A 202 -7.35 -9.36 12.15
N LEU A 203 -6.84 -8.21 11.68
CA LEU A 203 -6.80 -6.97 12.45
C LEU A 203 -8.17 -6.55 12.97
N VAL A 204 -9.23 -6.61 12.14
CA VAL A 204 -10.57 -6.19 12.55
C VAL A 204 -11.16 -7.01 13.71
N LYS A 205 -10.66 -8.24 13.93
CA LYS A 205 -11.12 -9.13 15.02
C LYS A 205 -10.49 -8.79 16.36
N ASN A 206 -9.43 -7.99 16.38
CA ASN A 206 -8.70 -7.65 17.60
C ASN A 206 -9.54 -6.76 18.52
N LYS A 207 -9.43 -6.99 19.85
CA LYS A 207 -10.25 -6.32 20.86
C LYS A 207 -10.15 -4.79 20.79
N THR A 208 -8.93 -4.27 20.66
CA THR A 208 -8.68 -2.82 20.55
C THR A 208 -9.49 -2.18 19.41
N ILE A 209 -9.65 -2.90 18.28
CA ILE A 209 -10.42 -2.44 17.14
C ILE A 209 -11.92 -2.60 17.40
N GLN A 210 -12.34 -3.72 17.97
CA GLN A 210 -13.75 -4.03 18.22
C GLN A 210 -14.39 -3.08 19.23
N GLU A 211 -13.65 -2.57 20.18
CA GLU A 211 -14.12 -1.61 21.20
C GLU A 211 -14.26 -0.18 20.66
N ASN A 212 -13.70 0.13 19.49
CA ASN A 212 -13.78 1.44 18.87
C ASN A 212 -14.66 1.41 17.59
N HIS A 213 -15.89 1.89 17.71
CA HIS A 213 -16.86 1.86 16.61
C HIS A 213 -16.40 2.57 15.34
N ALA A 214 -15.77 3.73 15.44
CA ALA A 214 -15.29 4.48 14.28
C ALA A 214 -14.18 3.73 13.55
N LEU A 215 -13.22 3.17 14.29
CA LEU A 215 -12.12 2.40 13.74
C LEU A 215 -12.61 1.10 13.11
N LYS A 216 -13.54 0.41 13.77
CA LYS A 216 -14.17 -0.82 13.25
C LYS A 216 -14.90 -0.58 11.93
N ASN A 217 -15.74 0.45 11.86
CA ASN A 217 -16.49 0.78 10.64
C ASN A 217 -15.55 1.14 9.51
N HIS A 218 -14.56 1.98 9.77
CA HIS A 218 -13.57 2.35 8.77
C HIS A 218 -12.78 1.14 8.24
N LEU A 219 -12.35 0.24 9.13
CA LEU A 219 -11.69 -1.00 8.72
C LEU A 219 -12.60 -1.91 7.89
N HIS A 220 -13.89 -1.93 8.19
CA HIS A 220 -14.85 -2.66 7.38
C HIS A 220 -14.92 -2.11 5.94
N ASP A 221 -14.96 -0.79 5.79
CA ASP A 221 -14.96 -0.14 4.48
C ASP A 221 -13.64 -0.42 3.72
N VAL A 222 -12.49 -0.35 4.40
CA VAL A 222 -11.17 -0.69 3.84
C VAL A 222 -11.13 -2.15 3.38
N ILE A 223 -11.71 -3.08 4.14
CA ILE A 223 -11.79 -4.51 3.79
C ILE A 223 -12.64 -4.70 2.52
N ILE A 224 -13.79 -4.03 2.43
CA ILE A 224 -14.67 -4.11 1.25
C ILE A 224 -13.93 -3.60 0.01
N GLU A 225 -13.30 -2.44 0.08
CA GLU A 225 -12.53 -1.86 -1.02
C GLU A 225 -11.34 -2.74 -1.43
N THR A 226 -10.64 -3.33 -0.46
CA THR A 226 -9.52 -4.25 -0.74
C THR A 226 -10.03 -5.52 -1.44
N GLU A 227 -11.19 -6.05 -1.06
CA GLU A 227 -11.82 -7.21 -1.70
C GLU A 227 -12.27 -6.91 -3.13
N GLN A 228 -12.80 -5.71 -3.37
CA GLN A 228 -13.15 -5.23 -4.72
C GLN A 228 -11.88 -5.10 -5.59
N SER A 229 -10.83 -4.47 -5.08
CA SER A 229 -9.54 -4.34 -5.78
C SER A 229 -8.96 -5.72 -6.16
N ARG A 230 -8.97 -6.68 -5.23
CA ARG A 230 -8.54 -8.05 -5.47
C ARG A 230 -9.36 -8.73 -6.57
N THR A 231 -10.67 -8.57 -6.52
CA THR A 231 -11.58 -9.15 -7.52
C THR A 231 -11.35 -8.54 -8.90
N THR A 232 -11.20 -7.23 -8.98
CA THR A 232 -10.90 -6.49 -10.21
C THR A 232 -9.56 -6.92 -10.79
N ALA A 233 -8.50 -6.99 -9.97
CA ALA A 233 -7.18 -7.47 -10.42
C ALA A 233 -7.25 -8.89 -11.01
N ARG A 234 -8.00 -9.79 -10.38
CA ARG A 234 -8.17 -11.16 -10.85
C ARG A 234 -8.93 -11.24 -12.18
N ILE A 235 -9.95 -10.41 -12.37
CA ILE A 235 -10.71 -10.35 -13.62
C ILE A 235 -9.84 -9.80 -14.74
N GLN A 236 -9.17 -8.66 -14.51
CA GLN A 236 -8.27 -8.05 -15.48
C GLN A 236 -7.12 -8.97 -15.86
N LEU A 237 -6.54 -9.69 -14.89
CA LEU A 237 -5.48 -10.68 -15.17
C LEU A 237 -5.94 -11.75 -16.15
N LYS A 238 -7.15 -12.30 -15.97
CA LYS A 238 -7.72 -13.29 -16.92
C LYS A 238 -7.91 -12.70 -18.31
N LEU A 239 -8.38 -11.46 -18.41
CA LEU A 239 -8.55 -10.78 -19.71
C LEU A 239 -7.20 -10.57 -20.40
N VAL A 240 -6.17 -10.19 -19.69
CA VAL A 240 -4.81 -10.02 -20.24
C VAL A 240 -4.20 -11.36 -20.65
N GLU A 241 -4.43 -12.44 -19.90
CA GLU A 241 -4.02 -13.80 -20.27
C GLU A 241 -4.68 -14.23 -21.59
N GLN A 242 -5.97 -13.97 -21.77
CA GLN A 242 -6.69 -14.24 -23.04
C GLN A 242 -6.15 -13.38 -24.19
N MET A 243 -5.83 -12.10 -23.94
CA MET A 243 -5.20 -11.22 -24.92
C MET A 243 -3.83 -11.74 -25.37
N ASN A 244 -3.01 -12.24 -24.45
CA ASN A 244 -1.71 -12.84 -24.75
C ASN A 244 -1.84 -14.10 -25.62
N GLN A 245 -2.81 -14.95 -25.31
CA GLN A 245 -3.12 -16.15 -26.13
C GLN A 245 -3.58 -15.76 -27.55
N THR A 246 -4.45 -14.75 -27.65
CA THR A 246 -4.92 -14.24 -28.95
C THR A 246 -3.77 -13.66 -29.75
N PHE A 247 -2.89 -12.89 -29.15
CA PHE A 247 -1.66 -12.37 -29.77
C PHE A 247 -0.82 -13.50 -30.35
N SER A 248 -0.53 -14.53 -29.56
CA SER A 248 0.26 -15.69 -29.97
C SER A 248 -0.39 -16.44 -31.15
N ALA A 249 -1.72 -16.58 -31.16
CA ALA A 249 -2.44 -17.24 -32.24
C ALA A 249 -2.40 -16.42 -33.55
N ILE A 250 -2.53 -15.10 -33.48
CA ILE A 250 -2.47 -14.21 -34.65
C ILE A 250 -1.06 -14.26 -35.26
N VAL A 251 0.01 -14.15 -34.43
CA VAL A 251 1.38 -14.23 -34.89
C VAL A 251 1.65 -15.57 -35.58
N SER A 252 1.22 -16.69 -34.98
CA SER A 252 1.38 -18.03 -35.57
C SER A 252 0.65 -18.17 -36.89
N ASN A 253 -0.53 -17.58 -37.04
CA ASN A 253 -1.32 -17.62 -38.29
C ASN A 253 -0.71 -16.76 -39.40
N ASN A 254 -0.06 -15.66 -39.05
CA ASN A 254 0.61 -14.77 -40.00
C ASN A 254 1.96 -15.33 -40.52
N LEU A 255 2.52 -16.34 -39.84
CA LEU A 255 3.78 -17.01 -40.22
C LEU A 255 3.55 -18.24 -41.13
N ASN A 256 2.32 -18.73 -41.25
CA ASN A 256 1.92 -19.81 -42.14
C ASN A 256 1.29 -19.27 -43.42
#